data_f9c544a681d177d72d189a21006b0c04
#
_entry.id   f9c544a681d177d72d189a21006b0c04
#
_cell.length_a   1.000
_cell.length_b   1.000
_cell.length_c   1.000
_cell.angle_alpha   90.00
_cell.angle_beta   90.00
_cell.angle_gamma   90.00
#
_symmetry.space_group_name_H-M   'P 1'
#
loop_
_entity.id
_entity.type
_entity.pdbx_description
1 polymer ?
#
loop_
_entity_poly.entity_id
_entity_poly.type
_entity_poly.pdbx_seq_one_letter_code
_entity_poly.pdbx_strand_id
1 'polypeptide(L)'
;MADNGVAGAWDVIVIGAGPVGENAADRVHKAGLSVAVVEQHLVGGECSFYACSPSKALLRPVHVTRASQRVQGSEGAHLDRRGVFARRDTWINNLSDTGAVGWLDHVGIDLLRGTGRLAGERRVEVGGAQYEARHAVIVSTGTAPLVPDLPGLRGCAPWTNREATTAKVVPERLAVLGGGVAACELALVYAALGSAVTIIEQEDRILGRLEEFAAEAVAESLRKDGVDLRLGTTATAVSRAGTHGEVTIELDRGGPVRADEILVAVGRTPNTGDLGLATVGARTSEQGYLEVNEAMEVQGVAGEQPWLYAVGDVNGISLLTHMGKYQGRACGDLVAARALGRADTASSMTPFATGLGSPQVVFTDPEVAATGLTEEQARSRGLRVRVVDVPMDSAAGSGLQAEGYQGRARIIVDEDAETIVGATFVGQDVAELVHAATVAIVGGVPLTTLWHAVPSFPTMSEIWLRLLEEYGL
;
A
#
# COMPACT_ATOMS: atom_id res chain seq x y z
N MET A 1 -21.12 -40.67 16.79
CA MET A 1 -20.99 -39.40 16.08
C MET A 1 -20.28 -39.74 14.82
N ALA A 2 -20.86 -39.50 13.66
CA ALA A 2 -20.23 -39.79 12.38
C ALA A 2 -18.97 -38.90 12.30
N ASP A 3 -17.85 -39.51 12.03
CA ASP A 3 -16.61 -38.84 11.69
C ASP A 3 -16.88 -38.04 10.41
N ASN A 4 -17.09 -36.72 10.55
CA ASN A 4 -17.43 -35.84 9.44
C ASN A 4 -16.24 -35.54 8.51
N GLY A 5 -15.13 -36.30 8.64
CA GLY A 5 -13.92 -36.13 7.83
C GLY A 5 -13.21 -34.78 8.00
N VAL A 6 -13.47 -34.09 9.12
CA VAL A 6 -12.92 -32.77 9.41
C VAL A 6 -11.82 -32.90 10.48
N ALA A 7 -10.63 -32.39 10.18
CA ALA A 7 -9.46 -32.47 11.05
C ALA A 7 -9.53 -31.50 12.25
N GLY A 8 -10.37 -30.46 12.18
CA GLY A 8 -10.60 -29.48 13.24
C GLY A 8 -11.67 -28.47 12.88
N ALA A 9 -12.17 -27.74 13.90
CA ALA A 9 -13.22 -26.75 13.69
C ALA A 9 -13.03 -25.52 14.60
N TRP A 10 -13.18 -24.34 14.05
CA TRP A 10 -13.15 -23.04 14.73
C TRP A 10 -14.43 -22.24 14.42
N ASP A 11 -14.67 -21.19 15.19
CA ASP A 11 -15.78 -20.31 14.88
C ASP A 11 -15.53 -19.54 13.59
N VAL A 12 -14.27 -19.08 13.38
CA VAL A 12 -13.84 -18.39 12.16
C VAL A 12 -12.50 -18.92 11.69
N ILE A 13 -12.33 -19.08 10.38
CA ILE A 13 -11.05 -19.35 9.74
C ILE A 13 -10.66 -18.16 8.86
N VAL A 14 -9.44 -17.64 9.02
CA VAL A 14 -8.89 -16.56 8.21
C VAL A 14 -7.84 -17.12 7.27
N ILE A 15 -8.00 -16.97 5.96
CA ILE A 15 -7.05 -17.43 4.95
C ILE A 15 -6.10 -16.28 4.59
N GLY A 16 -4.85 -16.38 5.01
CA GLY A 16 -3.81 -15.37 4.90
C GLY A 16 -3.56 -14.66 6.22
N ALA A 17 -2.33 -14.78 6.76
CA ALA A 17 -1.86 -14.12 7.98
C ALA A 17 -0.93 -12.94 7.69
N GLY A 18 -1.25 -12.14 6.67
CA GLY A 18 -0.70 -10.80 6.50
C GLY A 18 -1.32 -9.82 7.48
N PRO A 19 -0.90 -8.54 7.49
CA PRO A 19 -1.37 -7.53 8.47
C PRO A 19 -2.90 -7.39 8.52
N VAL A 20 -3.57 -7.70 7.43
CA VAL A 20 -5.03 -7.62 7.30
C VAL A 20 -5.70 -8.79 8.01
N GLY A 21 -5.24 -10.02 7.73
CA GLY A 21 -5.76 -11.23 8.37
C GLY A 21 -5.50 -11.26 9.87
N GLU A 22 -4.31 -10.83 10.32
CA GLU A 22 -3.99 -10.68 11.74
C GLU A 22 -4.99 -9.75 12.46
N ASN A 23 -5.33 -8.60 11.84
CA ASN A 23 -6.31 -7.66 12.40
C ASN A 23 -7.73 -8.24 12.42
N ALA A 24 -8.14 -8.98 11.40
CA ALA A 24 -9.45 -9.63 11.38
C ALA A 24 -9.53 -10.73 12.46
N ALA A 25 -8.51 -11.58 12.55
CA ALA A 25 -8.43 -12.65 13.54
C ALA A 25 -8.42 -12.11 14.98
N ASP A 26 -7.65 -11.08 15.27
CA ASP A 26 -7.58 -10.43 16.59
C ASP A 26 -8.94 -9.89 17.04
N ARG A 27 -9.70 -9.25 16.13
CA ARG A 27 -11.04 -8.73 16.46
C ARG A 27 -12.03 -9.83 16.78
N VAL A 28 -12.05 -10.90 15.98
CA VAL A 28 -12.90 -12.07 16.21
C VAL A 28 -12.53 -12.75 17.54
N HIS A 29 -11.23 -12.95 17.79
CA HIS A 29 -10.73 -13.56 19.01
C HIS A 29 -11.08 -12.74 20.26
N LYS A 30 -10.91 -11.42 20.22
CA LYS A 30 -11.27 -10.50 21.31
C LYS A 30 -12.78 -10.51 21.66
N ALA A 31 -13.62 -10.92 20.73
CA ALA A 31 -15.03 -11.11 20.98
C ALA A 31 -15.36 -12.44 21.70
N GLY A 32 -14.36 -13.29 21.93
CA GLY A 32 -14.48 -14.59 22.63
C GLY A 32 -14.73 -15.79 21.72
N LEU A 33 -14.51 -15.64 20.42
CA LEU A 33 -14.65 -16.72 19.43
C LEU A 33 -13.31 -17.41 19.16
N SER A 34 -13.35 -18.69 18.83
CA SER A 34 -12.20 -19.46 18.41
C SER A 34 -11.81 -19.13 16.96
N VAL A 35 -10.51 -18.94 16.71
CA VAL A 35 -10.01 -18.51 15.40
C VAL A 35 -8.79 -19.34 14.99
N ALA A 36 -8.75 -19.76 13.73
CA ALA A 36 -7.54 -20.24 13.08
C ALA A 36 -7.16 -19.29 11.95
N VAL A 37 -5.85 -19.02 11.81
CA VAL A 37 -5.28 -18.35 10.63
C VAL A 37 -4.52 -19.37 9.80
N VAL A 38 -4.66 -19.29 8.47
CA VAL A 38 -3.95 -20.14 7.51
C VAL A 38 -2.87 -19.32 6.83
N GLU A 39 -1.61 -19.77 6.87
CA GLU A 39 -0.50 -19.05 6.24
C GLU A 39 0.49 -20.02 5.57
N GLN A 40 0.73 -19.81 4.28
CA GLN A 40 1.63 -20.65 3.50
C GLN A 40 3.11 -20.25 3.57
N HIS A 41 3.39 -18.98 3.94
CA HIS A 41 4.74 -18.40 4.00
C HIS A 41 5.04 -17.85 5.41
N LEU A 42 5.28 -16.53 5.50
CA LEU A 42 5.61 -15.85 6.75
C LEU A 42 4.38 -15.16 7.34
N VAL A 43 4.07 -15.42 8.61
CA VAL A 43 3.08 -14.65 9.37
C VAL A 43 3.55 -13.19 9.44
N GLY A 44 2.71 -12.25 9.01
CA GLY A 44 3.08 -10.84 8.78
C GLY A 44 3.07 -10.46 7.30
N GLY A 45 3.13 -11.45 6.39
CA GLY A 45 2.90 -11.31 4.96
C GLY A 45 3.83 -10.37 4.20
N GLU A 46 3.37 -9.96 3.03
CA GLU A 46 4.12 -9.15 2.05
C GLU A 46 4.57 -7.81 2.63
N CYS A 47 3.67 -7.11 3.32
CA CYS A 47 3.93 -5.77 3.86
C CYS A 47 5.10 -5.77 4.86
N SER A 48 5.13 -6.74 5.78
CA SER A 48 6.13 -6.79 6.85
C SER A 48 7.52 -7.17 6.34
N PHE A 49 7.59 -8.06 5.35
CA PHE A 49 8.85 -8.68 4.94
C PHE A 49 9.38 -8.23 3.58
N TYR A 50 8.50 -7.82 2.64
CA TYR A 50 8.86 -7.64 1.24
C TYR A 50 8.37 -6.32 0.61
N ALA A 51 7.56 -5.52 1.32
CA ALA A 51 7.01 -4.28 0.77
C ALA A 51 7.21 -3.10 1.72
N CYS A 52 6.19 -2.75 2.52
CA CYS A 52 6.16 -1.48 3.27
C CYS A 52 7.31 -1.35 4.27
N SER A 53 7.52 -2.38 5.12
CA SER A 53 8.53 -2.31 6.18
C SER A 53 9.95 -2.23 5.62
N PRO A 54 10.40 -3.15 4.74
CA PRO A 54 11.77 -3.08 4.22
C PRO A 54 12.00 -1.85 3.33
N SER A 55 11.04 -1.40 2.51
CA SER A 55 11.23 -0.22 1.67
C SER A 55 11.41 1.05 2.51
N LYS A 56 10.64 1.23 3.59
CA LYS A 56 10.78 2.38 4.49
C LYS A 56 12.03 2.29 5.35
N ALA A 57 12.47 1.07 5.70
CA ALA A 57 13.76 0.86 6.36
C ALA A 57 14.95 1.26 5.46
N LEU A 58 14.84 1.05 4.14
CA LEU A 58 15.82 1.48 3.15
C LEU A 58 15.76 2.99 2.89
N LEU A 59 14.56 3.58 2.79
CA LEU A 59 14.34 5.00 2.51
C LEU A 59 14.79 5.91 3.66
N ARG A 60 14.54 5.52 4.92
CA ARG A 60 14.82 6.40 6.07
C ARG A 60 16.26 6.91 6.15
N PRO A 61 17.32 6.10 5.93
CA PRO A 61 18.68 6.61 5.89
C PRO A 61 18.91 7.63 4.77
N VAL A 62 18.27 7.45 3.60
CA VAL A 62 18.33 8.41 2.49
C VAL A 62 17.74 9.75 2.91
N HIS A 63 16.53 9.75 3.49
CA HIS A 63 15.87 10.96 3.98
C HIS A 63 16.69 11.68 5.03
N VAL A 64 17.21 10.96 6.04
CA VAL A 64 18.04 11.57 7.10
C VAL A 64 19.30 12.21 6.54
N THR A 65 19.99 11.53 5.61
CA THR A 65 21.19 12.05 4.97
C THR A 65 20.88 13.32 4.19
N ARG A 66 19.81 13.34 3.41
CA ARG A 66 19.38 14.51 2.64
C ARG A 66 18.92 15.66 3.52
N ALA A 67 18.12 15.35 4.56
CA ALA A 67 17.70 16.36 5.53
C ALA A 67 18.90 17.05 6.19
N SER A 68 19.92 16.28 6.63
CA SER A 68 21.13 16.84 7.23
C SER A 68 21.92 17.74 6.27
N GLN A 69 21.87 17.47 4.97
CA GLN A 69 22.54 18.31 3.96
C GLN A 69 21.79 19.61 3.66
N ARG A 70 20.55 19.75 4.09
CA ARG A 70 19.68 20.92 3.88
C ARG A 70 19.60 21.84 5.08
N VAL A 71 20.28 21.50 6.18
CA VAL A 71 20.28 22.31 7.41
C VAL A 71 21.72 22.75 7.72
N GLN A 72 21.95 24.06 7.72
CA GLN A 72 23.26 24.62 8.02
C GLN A 72 23.74 24.14 9.40
N GLY A 73 24.98 23.66 9.47
CA GLY A 73 25.58 23.13 10.70
C GLY A 73 25.41 21.64 10.92
N SER A 74 24.73 20.94 10.00
CA SER A 74 24.57 19.48 10.04
C SER A 74 25.13 18.76 8.80
N GLU A 75 26.01 19.42 8.05
CA GLU A 75 26.65 18.90 6.84
C GLU A 75 27.60 17.72 7.16
N GLY A 76 27.85 16.87 6.17
CA GLY A 76 28.83 15.79 6.25
C GLY A 76 28.25 14.39 6.45
N ALA A 77 26.94 14.25 6.60
CA ALA A 77 26.31 12.92 6.58
C ALA A 77 26.46 12.26 5.21
N HIS A 78 26.74 10.97 5.22
CA HIS A 78 26.84 10.13 4.03
C HIS A 78 26.20 8.77 4.26
N LEU A 79 25.74 8.12 3.18
CA LEU A 79 25.14 6.79 3.26
C LEU A 79 26.22 5.71 3.34
N ASP A 80 26.12 4.84 4.34
CA ASP A 80 26.83 3.57 4.39
C ASP A 80 25.93 2.46 3.83
N ARG A 81 26.25 1.97 2.64
CA ARG A 81 25.48 0.91 1.95
C ARG A 81 25.29 -0.33 2.83
N ARG A 82 26.34 -0.76 3.56
CA ARG A 82 26.26 -1.91 4.46
C ARG A 82 25.32 -1.66 5.64
N GLY A 83 25.46 -0.49 6.24
CA GLY A 83 24.59 -0.04 7.34
C GLY A 83 23.11 0.05 6.92
N VAL A 84 22.82 0.55 5.72
CA VAL A 84 21.45 0.62 5.17
C VAL A 84 20.84 -0.78 5.06
N PHE A 85 21.57 -1.74 4.47
CA PHE A 85 21.08 -3.11 4.33
C PHE A 85 20.98 -3.83 5.68
N ALA A 86 21.95 -3.66 6.59
CA ALA A 86 21.90 -4.24 7.93
C ALA A 86 20.69 -3.73 8.74
N ARG A 87 20.40 -2.41 8.63
CA ARG A 87 19.21 -1.81 9.22
C ARG A 87 17.94 -2.44 8.67
N ARG A 88 17.82 -2.59 7.35
CA ARG A 88 16.68 -3.22 6.70
C ARG A 88 16.51 -4.66 7.18
N ASP A 89 17.60 -5.47 7.22
CA ASP A 89 17.57 -6.85 7.68
C ASP A 89 17.09 -6.97 9.11
N THR A 90 17.59 -6.10 10.00
CA THR A 90 17.14 -6.02 11.41
C THR A 90 15.64 -5.69 11.47
N TRP A 91 15.17 -4.72 10.68
CA TRP A 91 13.79 -4.27 10.69
C TRP A 91 12.80 -5.35 10.26
N ILE A 92 13.21 -6.23 9.35
CA ILE A 92 12.41 -7.37 8.89
C ILE A 92 12.77 -8.68 9.62
N ASN A 93 13.40 -8.61 10.79
CA ASN A 93 13.83 -9.77 11.59
C ASN A 93 14.59 -10.83 10.77
N ASN A 94 15.42 -10.42 9.80
CA ASN A 94 16.11 -11.32 8.88
C ASN A 94 15.17 -12.33 8.19
N LEU A 95 13.97 -11.92 7.83
CA LEU A 95 12.91 -12.76 7.28
C LEU A 95 12.45 -13.89 8.21
N SER A 96 12.46 -13.67 9.52
CA SER A 96 11.93 -14.60 10.51
C SER A 96 10.58 -14.08 11.04
N ASP A 97 9.56 -14.94 10.99
CA ASP A 97 8.25 -14.68 11.55
C ASP A 97 8.04 -15.21 12.98
N THR A 98 9.11 -15.67 13.62
CA THR A 98 9.06 -16.28 14.97
C THR A 98 8.34 -15.37 15.98
N GLY A 99 8.55 -14.05 15.90
CA GLY A 99 7.87 -13.09 16.78
C GLY A 99 6.36 -13.02 16.53
N ALA A 100 5.94 -13.03 15.26
CA ALA A 100 4.51 -12.99 14.87
C ALA A 100 3.82 -14.32 15.24
N VAL A 101 4.47 -15.46 15.01
CA VAL A 101 3.99 -16.77 15.45
C VAL A 101 3.85 -16.83 16.97
N GLY A 102 4.87 -16.35 17.70
CA GLY A 102 4.80 -16.28 19.17
C GLY A 102 3.69 -15.36 19.68
N TRP A 103 3.34 -14.30 18.94
CA TRP A 103 2.19 -13.47 19.26
C TRP A 103 0.86 -14.22 19.06
N LEU A 104 0.68 -14.95 17.96
CA LEU A 104 -0.51 -15.78 17.73
C LEU A 104 -0.72 -16.78 18.86
N ASP A 105 0.36 -17.49 19.24
CA ASP A 105 0.39 -18.44 20.36
C ASP A 105 -0.02 -17.76 21.68
N HIS A 106 0.58 -16.60 21.97
CA HIS A 106 0.33 -15.84 23.20
C HIS A 106 -1.13 -15.40 23.33
N VAL A 107 -1.75 -14.97 22.24
CA VAL A 107 -3.15 -14.52 22.25
C VAL A 107 -4.16 -15.66 22.08
N GLY A 108 -3.71 -16.88 21.75
CA GLY A 108 -4.59 -18.05 21.57
C GLY A 108 -5.31 -18.11 20.22
N ILE A 109 -4.64 -17.66 19.16
CA ILE A 109 -5.08 -17.82 17.78
C ILE A 109 -4.29 -18.95 17.14
N ASP A 110 -4.96 -19.99 16.67
CA ASP A 110 -4.31 -21.17 16.08
C ASP A 110 -3.74 -20.87 14.69
N LEU A 111 -2.54 -21.38 14.41
CA LEU A 111 -1.87 -21.25 13.12
C LEU A 111 -1.90 -22.59 12.35
N LEU A 112 -2.53 -22.57 11.17
CA LEU A 112 -2.49 -23.67 10.20
C LEU A 112 -1.46 -23.32 9.11
N ARG A 113 -0.29 -23.96 9.14
CA ARG A 113 0.73 -23.78 8.09
C ARG A 113 0.37 -24.52 6.83
N GLY A 114 0.26 -23.80 5.73
CA GLY A 114 0.02 -24.35 4.41
C GLY A 114 -0.85 -23.44 3.54
N THR A 115 -1.07 -23.89 2.31
CA THR A 115 -1.95 -23.21 1.36
C THR A 115 -3.40 -23.51 1.71
N GLY A 116 -4.17 -22.48 2.03
CA GLY A 116 -5.60 -22.60 2.30
C GLY A 116 -6.43 -22.51 1.03
N ARG A 117 -7.39 -23.43 0.85
CA ARG A 117 -8.35 -23.43 -0.25
C ARG A 117 -9.77 -23.61 0.26
N LEU A 118 -10.72 -22.93 -0.35
CA LEU A 118 -12.14 -23.14 -0.11
C LEU A 118 -12.53 -24.53 -0.69
N ALA A 119 -13.23 -25.33 0.11
CA ALA A 119 -13.62 -26.69 -0.24
C ALA A 119 -15.14 -26.94 -0.09
N GLY A 120 -15.94 -25.87 -0.22
CA GLY A 120 -17.39 -25.84 -0.01
C GLY A 120 -17.78 -24.86 1.07
N GLU A 121 -19.08 -24.80 1.40
CA GLU A 121 -19.62 -23.89 2.41
C GLU A 121 -18.93 -24.10 3.76
N ARG A 122 -18.29 -23.01 4.27
CA ARG A 122 -17.57 -23.00 5.55
C ARG A 122 -16.50 -24.08 5.71
N ARG A 123 -15.97 -24.59 4.59
CA ARG A 123 -14.90 -25.60 4.56
C ARG A 123 -13.64 -25.03 3.94
N VAL A 124 -12.52 -25.27 4.61
CA VAL A 124 -11.19 -24.88 4.18
C VAL A 124 -10.29 -26.10 4.18
N GLU A 125 -9.59 -26.33 3.06
CA GLU A 125 -8.57 -27.35 2.94
C GLU A 125 -7.19 -26.76 3.16
N VAL A 126 -6.36 -27.40 3.97
CA VAL A 126 -4.95 -27.07 4.18
C VAL A 126 -4.15 -28.37 4.22
N GLY A 127 -3.18 -28.52 3.31
CA GLY A 127 -2.32 -29.70 3.26
C GLY A 127 -3.06 -31.03 3.04
N GLY A 128 -4.19 -31.03 2.37
CA GLY A 128 -5.04 -32.20 2.12
C GLY A 128 -6.02 -32.53 3.28
N ALA A 129 -5.95 -31.82 4.40
CA ALA A 129 -6.91 -31.96 5.49
C ALA A 129 -8.02 -30.88 5.39
N GLN A 130 -9.26 -31.25 5.69
CA GLN A 130 -10.38 -30.32 5.71
C GLN A 130 -10.67 -29.82 7.12
N TYR A 131 -10.95 -28.53 7.22
CA TYR A 131 -11.29 -27.82 8.45
C TYR A 131 -12.62 -27.09 8.29
N GLU A 132 -13.35 -26.92 9.39
CA GLU A 132 -14.67 -26.29 9.39
C GLU A 132 -14.65 -24.95 10.12
N ALA A 133 -15.23 -23.92 9.48
CA ALA A 133 -15.56 -22.66 10.12
C ALA A 133 -17.05 -22.68 10.52
N ARG A 134 -17.38 -22.65 11.81
CA ARG A 134 -18.78 -22.71 12.27
C ARG A 134 -19.61 -21.53 11.81
N HIS A 135 -18.99 -20.34 11.71
CA HIS A 135 -19.68 -19.10 11.36
C HIS A 135 -19.17 -18.48 10.06
N ALA A 136 -17.86 -18.29 9.88
CA ALA A 136 -17.35 -17.57 8.74
C ALA A 136 -15.93 -17.95 8.32
N VAL A 137 -15.66 -17.76 7.02
CA VAL A 137 -14.32 -17.72 6.45
C VAL A 137 -14.02 -16.31 5.97
N ILE A 138 -12.86 -15.76 6.36
CA ILE A 138 -12.37 -14.45 5.92
C ILE A 138 -11.16 -14.64 5.03
N VAL A 139 -11.24 -14.21 3.77
CA VAL A 139 -10.16 -14.27 2.81
C VAL A 139 -9.34 -12.98 2.89
N SER A 140 -8.05 -13.11 3.18
CA SER A 140 -7.08 -12.01 3.26
C SER A 140 -5.74 -12.38 2.59
N THR A 141 -5.84 -13.10 1.46
CA THR A 141 -4.70 -13.65 0.71
C THR A 141 -3.85 -12.58 0.01
N GLY A 142 -4.35 -11.35 -0.06
CA GLY A 142 -3.63 -10.22 -0.63
C GLY A 142 -3.42 -10.34 -2.14
N THR A 143 -2.31 -9.74 -2.59
CA THR A 143 -1.89 -9.69 -4.00
C THR A 143 -0.43 -10.08 -4.14
N ALA A 144 -0.01 -10.44 -5.35
CA ALA A 144 1.39 -10.64 -5.74
C ALA A 144 1.82 -9.56 -6.76
N PRO A 145 3.13 -9.31 -6.93
CA PRO A 145 3.63 -8.47 -8.02
C PRO A 145 3.18 -9.01 -9.38
N LEU A 146 2.66 -8.13 -10.23
CA LEU A 146 2.32 -8.49 -11.61
C LEU A 146 3.61 -8.51 -12.45
N VAL A 147 3.99 -9.68 -12.96
CA VAL A 147 5.01 -9.82 -13.98
C VAL A 147 4.31 -9.99 -15.33
N PRO A 148 4.34 -8.96 -16.20
CA PRO A 148 3.61 -8.97 -17.46
C PRO A 148 4.14 -10.02 -18.42
N ASP A 149 3.29 -10.40 -19.37
CA ASP A 149 3.68 -11.33 -20.44
C ASP A 149 4.44 -10.60 -21.55
N LEU A 150 5.65 -10.15 -21.18
CA LEU A 150 6.59 -9.47 -22.07
C LEU A 150 7.60 -10.50 -22.59
N PRO A 151 7.83 -10.60 -23.92
CA PRO A 151 8.77 -11.55 -24.50
C PRO A 151 10.13 -11.55 -23.79
N GLY A 152 10.55 -12.72 -23.30
CA GLY A 152 11.83 -12.93 -22.63
C GLY A 152 11.89 -12.51 -21.15
N LEU A 153 10.97 -11.69 -20.64
CA LEU A 153 11.04 -11.14 -19.28
C LEU A 153 11.10 -12.22 -18.20
N ARG A 154 10.20 -13.23 -18.24
CA ARG A 154 10.19 -14.31 -17.23
C ARG A 154 11.47 -15.14 -17.23
N GLY A 155 12.08 -15.34 -18.43
CA GLY A 155 13.35 -16.04 -18.58
C GLY A 155 14.55 -15.27 -18.01
N CYS A 156 14.42 -13.96 -17.80
CA CYS A 156 15.43 -13.09 -17.20
C CYS A 156 15.43 -13.12 -15.66
N ALA A 157 14.52 -13.83 -14.99
CA ALA A 157 14.34 -13.84 -13.54
C ALA A 157 14.34 -12.40 -12.98
N PRO A 158 13.37 -11.55 -13.39
CA PRO A 158 13.35 -10.15 -13.00
C PRO A 158 13.14 -10.00 -11.50
N TRP A 159 13.70 -8.97 -10.93
CA TRP A 159 13.34 -8.54 -9.59
C TRP A 159 11.89 -8.08 -9.54
N THR A 160 11.22 -8.40 -8.45
CA THR A 160 10.01 -7.76 -7.98
C THR A 160 10.34 -6.90 -6.76
N ASN A 161 9.32 -6.36 -6.07
CA ASN A 161 9.56 -5.71 -4.79
C ASN A 161 10.26 -6.66 -3.78
N ARG A 162 10.05 -7.98 -3.86
CA ARG A 162 10.67 -8.95 -2.94
C ARG A 162 12.19 -8.95 -3.08
N GLU A 163 12.69 -9.16 -4.28
CA GLU A 163 14.13 -9.17 -4.55
C GLU A 163 14.74 -7.79 -4.30
N ALA A 164 14.09 -6.72 -4.77
CA ALA A 164 14.58 -5.36 -4.60
C ALA A 164 14.67 -4.92 -3.14
N THR A 165 13.70 -5.27 -2.31
CA THR A 165 13.74 -4.89 -0.89
C THR A 165 14.64 -5.79 -0.04
N THR A 166 14.99 -6.99 -0.51
CA THR A 166 15.83 -7.95 0.22
C THR A 166 17.23 -8.13 -0.38
N ALA A 167 17.56 -7.41 -1.46
CA ALA A 167 18.87 -7.46 -2.11
C ALA A 167 20.03 -7.25 -1.13
N LYS A 168 21.15 -7.92 -1.39
CA LYS A 168 22.39 -7.82 -0.58
C LYS A 168 23.46 -7.00 -1.27
N VAL A 169 23.27 -6.70 -2.56
CA VAL A 169 24.22 -5.98 -3.41
C VAL A 169 23.45 -4.90 -4.18
N VAL A 170 24.06 -3.76 -4.35
CA VAL A 170 23.56 -2.68 -5.22
C VAL A 170 24.04 -2.97 -6.64
N PRO A 171 23.15 -3.17 -7.63
CA PRO A 171 23.56 -3.30 -9.03
C PRO A 171 24.17 -1.98 -9.52
N GLU A 172 25.13 -2.04 -10.42
CA GLU A 172 25.69 -0.81 -11.00
C GLU A 172 24.65 -0.08 -11.84
N ARG A 173 23.82 -0.84 -12.59
CA ARG A 173 22.75 -0.33 -13.43
C ARG A 173 21.44 -1.07 -13.11
N LEU A 174 20.40 -0.34 -12.83
CA LEU A 174 19.07 -0.88 -12.55
C LEU A 174 18.05 -0.30 -13.53
N ALA A 175 17.38 -1.16 -14.29
CA ALA A 175 16.20 -0.79 -15.05
C ALA A 175 14.94 -1.08 -14.24
N VAL A 176 14.00 -0.15 -14.22
CA VAL A 176 12.72 -0.28 -13.50
C VAL A 176 11.60 -0.18 -14.53
N LEU A 177 10.77 -1.22 -14.64
CA LEU A 177 9.54 -1.19 -15.45
C LEU A 177 8.38 -0.71 -14.58
N GLY A 178 7.75 0.40 -15.02
CA GLY A 178 6.66 1.07 -14.33
C GLY A 178 7.11 2.33 -13.58
N GLY A 179 6.20 3.32 -13.48
CA GLY A 179 6.40 4.61 -12.82
C GLY A 179 5.52 4.83 -11.59
N GLY A 180 5.01 3.74 -10.97
CA GLY A 180 4.18 3.81 -9.78
C GLY A 180 4.97 4.05 -8.48
N VAL A 181 4.27 4.03 -7.33
CA VAL A 181 4.86 4.33 -6.01
C VAL A 181 6.09 3.46 -5.70
N ALA A 182 5.98 2.14 -5.88
CA ALA A 182 7.08 1.22 -5.59
C ALA A 182 8.30 1.47 -6.51
N ALA A 183 8.04 1.78 -7.79
CA ALA A 183 9.08 2.14 -8.74
C ALA A 183 9.85 3.39 -8.31
N CYS A 184 9.13 4.47 -8.00
CA CYS A 184 9.74 5.75 -7.61
C CYS A 184 10.52 5.65 -6.28
N GLU A 185 9.94 4.99 -5.27
CA GLU A 185 10.60 4.79 -3.97
C GLU A 185 11.88 3.96 -4.09
N LEU A 186 11.84 2.84 -4.82
CA LEU A 186 13.00 1.98 -5.00
C LEU A 186 14.04 2.61 -5.93
N ALA A 187 13.62 3.35 -6.96
CA ALA A 187 14.54 4.14 -7.80
C ALA A 187 15.33 5.15 -6.97
N LEU A 188 14.64 5.89 -6.07
CA LEU A 188 15.29 6.81 -5.14
C LEU A 188 16.33 6.11 -4.25
N VAL A 189 15.95 4.96 -3.66
CA VAL A 189 16.86 4.18 -2.80
C VAL A 189 18.10 3.76 -3.57
N TYR A 190 17.91 3.11 -4.73
CA TYR A 190 19.04 2.56 -5.50
C TYR A 190 19.92 3.65 -6.11
N ALA A 191 19.35 4.76 -6.59
CA ALA A 191 20.11 5.91 -7.03
C ALA A 191 20.96 6.50 -5.89
N ALA A 192 20.37 6.70 -4.71
CA ALA A 192 21.09 7.17 -3.53
C ALA A 192 22.20 6.20 -3.06
N LEU A 193 22.03 4.90 -3.29
CA LEU A 193 23.04 3.88 -3.03
C LEU A 193 24.08 3.77 -4.17
N GLY A 194 23.97 4.59 -5.23
CA GLY A 194 24.94 4.73 -6.30
C GLY A 194 24.73 3.81 -7.51
N SER A 195 23.53 3.32 -7.73
CA SER A 195 23.11 2.65 -8.96
C SER A 195 22.74 3.68 -10.03
N ALA A 196 23.13 3.45 -11.28
CA ALA A 196 22.57 4.17 -12.42
C ALA A 196 21.17 3.60 -12.71
N VAL A 197 20.11 4.39 -12.44
CA VAL A 197 18.74 3.93 -12.53
C VAL A 197 18.05 4.49 -13.77
N THR A 198 17.33 3.63 -14.50
CA THR A 198 16.44 4.02 -15.60
C THR A 198 15.02 3.54 -15.28
N ILE A 199 14.04 4.45 -15.23
CA ILE A 199 12.61 4.13 -15.15
C ILE A 199 12.03 4.13 -16.56
N ILE A 200 11.31 3.08 -16.92
CA ILE A 200 10.59 2.93 -18.19
C ILE A 200 9.10 2.88 -17.88
N GLU A 201 8.37 3.93 -18.28
CA GLU A 201 6.95 4.10 -18.01
C GLU A 201 6.19 4.37 -19.32
N GLN A 202 5.12 3.60 -19.55
CA GLN A 202 4.30 3.72 -20.75
C GLN A 202 3.45 5.00 -20.79
N GLU A 203 3.08 5.50 -19.61
CA GLU A 203 2.33 6.75 -19.49
C GLU A 203 3.27 7.96 -19.63
N ASP A 204 2.71 9.12 -19.95
CA ASP A 204 3.46 10.36 -20.12
C ASP A 204 4.02 10.93 -18.81
N ARG A 205 3.63 10.37 -17.66
CA ARG A 205 4.11 10.78 -16.33
C ARG A 205 4.19 9.60 -15.36
N ILE A 206 5.09 9.70 -14.38
CA ILE A 206 5.10 8.82 -13.21
C ILE A 206 3.94 9.18 -12.27
N LEU A 207 3.58 8.30 -11.34
CA LEU A 207 2.57 8.53 -10.29
C LEU A 207 1.23 9.04 -10.85
N GLY A 208 0.78 8.54 -11.99
CA GLY A 208 -0.34 9.04 -12.77
C GLY A 208 -1.69 9.14 -12.03
N ARG A 209 -1.82 8.53 -10.84
CA ARG A 209 -3.04 8.60 -10.01
C ARG A 209 -3.05 9.78 -9.03
N LEU A 210 -1.94 10.50 -8.89
CA LEU A 210 -1.81 11.68 -8.03
C LEU A 210 -2.03 12.97 -8.82
N GLU A 211 -2.15 14.09 -8.09
CA GLU A 211 -2.15 15.41 -8.70
C GLU A 211 -0.89 15.61 -9.56
N GLU A 212 -1.03 16.25 -10.70
CA GLU A 212 0.03 16.42 -11.68
C GLU A 212 1.25 17.12 -11.07
N PHE A 213 1.05 18.22 -10.34
CA PHE A 213 2.14 18.95 -9.68
C PHE A 213 2.94 18.09 -8.71
N ALA A 214 2.30 17.09 -8.08
CA ALA A 214 2.98 16.17 -7.17
C ALA A 214 3.85 15.18 -7.94
N ALA A 215 3.33 14.64 -9.04
CA ALA A 215 4.08 13.75 -9.94
C ALA A 215 5.29 14.47 -10.57
N GLU A 216 5.10 15.73 -11.01
CA GLU A 216 6.17 16.57 -11.57
C GLU A 216 7.28 16.84 -10.56
N ALA A 217 6.95 17.19 -9.30
CA ALA A 217 7.93 17.45 -8.26
C ALA A 217 8.80 16.22 -7.97
N VAL A 218 8.20 15.02 -7.93
CA VAL A 218 8.95 13.76 -7.78
C VAL A 218 9.80 13.47 -9.01
N ALA A 219 9.26 13.66 -10.22
CA ALA A 219 10.01 13.43 -11.46
C ALA A 219 11.22 14.35 -11.58
N GLU A 220 11.07 15.62 -11.22
CA GLU A 220 12.17 16.59 -11.21
C GLU A 220 13.27 16.19 -10.23
N SER A 221 12.87 15.77 -9.01
CA SER A 221 13.83 15.31 -8.00
C SER A 221 14.58 14.05 -8.46
N LEU A 222 13.89 13.05 -9.00
CA LEU A 222 14.54 11.84 -9.51
C LEU A 222 15.52 12.15 -10.65
N ARG A 223 15.18 13.09 -11.55
CA ARG A 223 16.12 13.54 -12.59
C ARG A 223 17.35 14.25 -12.01
N LYS A 224 17.17 15.08 -10.97
CA LYS A 224 18.30 15.72 -10.25
C LYS A 224 19.23 14.68 -9.61
N ASP A 225 18.68 13.55 -9.19
CA ASP A 225 19.42 12.41 -8.67
C ASP A 225 20.08 11.54 -9.75
N GLY A 226 19.95 11.92 -11.01
CA GLY A 226 20.54 11.21 -12.16
C GLY A 226 19.71 10.02 -12.65
N VAL A 227 18.46 9.88 -12.22
CA VAL A 227 17.56 8.83 -12.74
C VAL A 227 17.12 9.21 -14.16
N ASP A 228 17.33 8.30 -15.11
CA ASP A 228 16.83 8.43 -16.48
C ASP A 228 15.34 8.04 -16.53
N LEU A 229 14.47 9.01 -16.82
CA LEU A 229 13.03 8.78 -16.94
C LEU A 229 12.62 8.66 -18.41
N ARG A 230 12.31 7.44 -18.86
CA ARG A 230 11.77 7.11 -20.18
C ARG A 230 10.25 7.04 -20.11
N LEU A 231 9.62 8.21 -20.17
CA LEU A 231 8.15 8.36 -20.14
C LEU A 231 7.55 8.20 -21.52
N GLY A 232 6.26 7.83 -21.60
CA GLY A 232 5.56 7.52 -22.85
C GLY A 232 6.26 6.42 -23.64
N THR A 233 6.95 5.47 -22.97
CA THR A 233 7.84 4.49 -23.60
C THR A 233 7.49 3.09 -23.11
N THR A 234 7.31 2.17 -24.05
CA THR A 234 6.89 0.80 -23.77
C THR A 234 8.04 -0.18 -24.03
N ALA A 235 8.33 -1.06 -23.06
CA ALA A 235 9.21 -2.18 -23.27
C ALA A 235 8.55 -3.22 -24.18
N THR A 236 9.25 -3.70 -25.22
CA THR A 236 8.72 -4.62 -26.22
C THR A 236 9.30 -6.03 -26.11
N ALA A 237 10.51 -6.16 -25.59
CA ALA A 237 11.16 -7.44 -25.30
C ALA A 237 12.28 -7.27 -24.26
N VAL A 238 12.62 -8.35 -23.57
CA VAL A 238 13.73 -8.39 -22.62
C VAL A 238 14.59 -9.62 -22.91
N SER A 239 15.89 -9.46 -22.82
CA SER A 239 16.84 -10.58 -22.88
C SER A 239 17.92 -10.44 -21.82
N ARG A 240 18.49 -11.55 -21.36
CA ARG A 240 19.61 -11.57 -20.41
C ARG A 240 20.73 -12.48 -20.96
N ALA A 241 21.94 -12.01 -20.90
CA ALA A 241 23.13 -12.78 -21.29
C ALA A 241 23.48 -13.81 -20.21
N GLY A 242 23.02 -15.05 -20.34
CA GLY A 242 23.21 -16.11 -19.33
C GLY A 242 22.34 -15.88 -18.08
N THR A 243 22.70 -16.50 -16.96
CA THR A 243 21.89 -16.46 -15.72
C THR A 243 22.04 -15.17 -14.91
N HIS A 244 23.16 -14.47 -15.01
CA HIS A 244 23.51 -13.27 -14.23
C HIS A 244 24.17 -12.18 -15.07
N GLY A 245 24.08 -12.26 -16.40
CA GLY A 245 24.68 -11.30 -17.29
C GLY A 245 23.80 -10.06 -17.49
N GLU A 246 24.28 -9.17 -18.37
CA GLU A 246 23.60 -7.95 -18.75
C GLU A 246 22.17 -8.23 -19.25
N VAL A 247 21.23 -7.43 -18.79
CA VAL A 247 19.84 -7.38 -19.28
C VAL A 247 19.75 -6.31 -20.35
N THR A 248 19.17 -6.66 -21.49
CA THR A 248 18.82 -5.72 -22.56
C THR A 248 17.30 -5.64 -22.67
N ILE A 249 16.76 -4.42 -22.57
CA ILE A 249 15.33 -4.12 -22.70
C ILE A 249 15.14 -3.37 -24.01
N GLU A 250 14.44 -3.99 -24.96
CA GLU A 250 14.05 -3.36 -26.22
C GLU A 250 12.84 -2.45 -25.96
N LEU A 251 12.85 -1.26 -26.54
CA LEU A 251 11.83 -0.24 -26.38
C LEU A 251 11.17 0.07 -27.73
N ASP A 252 9.94 0.55 -27.70
CA ASP A 252 9.21 1.03 -28.88
C ASP A 252 9.83 2.33 -29.45
N ARG A 253 10.57 3.08 -28.62
CA ARG A 253 11.29 4.32 -28.99
C ARG A 253 12.53 4.53 -28.11
N GLY A 254 13.47 5.36 -28.59
CA GLY A 254 14.62 5.82 -27.81
C GLY A 254 15.78 4.84 -27.69
N GLY A 255 15.74 3.70 -28.39
CA GLY A 255 16.76 2.66 -28.36
C GLY A 255 16.76 1.80 -27.08
N PRO A 256 17.49 0.67 -27.07
CA PRO A 256 17.43 -0.27 -25.96
C PRO A 256 18.08 0.28 -24.68
N VAL A 257 17.59 -0.17 -23.53
CA VAL A 257 18.19 0.06 -22.22
C VAL A 257 18.99 -1.18 -21.80
N ARG A 258 20.19 -0.98 -21.29
CA ARG A 258 21.06 -2.04 -20.76
C ARG A 258 21.26 -1.86 -19.27
N ALA A 259 21.08 -2.92 -18.52
CA ALA A 259 21.17 -2.92 -17.06
C ALA A 259 21.78 -4.22 -16.54
N ASP A 260 22.18 -4.24 -15.27
CA ASP A 260 22.64 -5.45 -14.61
C ASP A 260 21.47 -6.19 -13.96
N GLU A 261 20.44 -5.42 -13.56
CA GLU A 261 19.18 -5.97 -13.06
C GLU A 261 17.96 -5.22 -13.60
N ILE A 262 16.83 -5.92 -13.65
CA ILE A 262 15.54 -5.37 -14.04
C ILE A 262 14.53 -5.58 -12.91
N LEU A 263 13.92 -4.49 -12.44
CA LEU A 263 12.83 -4.48 -11.46
C LEU A 263 11.50 -4.30 -12.16
N VAL A 264 10.54 -5.18 -11.89
CA VAL A 264 9.17 -5.06 -12.39
C VAL A 264 8.26 -4.48 -11.31
N ALA A 265 7.71 -3.31 -11.58
CA ALA A 265 6.83 -2.55 -10.66
C ALA A 265 5.60 -1.97 -11.38
N VAL A 266 5.00 -2.75 -12.31
CA VAL A 266 3.89 -2.34 -13.19
C VAL A 266 2.51 -2.59 -12.61
N GLY A 267 2.39 -3.17 -11.42
CA GLY A 267 1.10 -3.44 -10.77
C GLY A 267 1.10 -4.69 -9.93
N ARG A 268 -0.09 -5.10 -9.54
CA ARG A 268 -0.32 -6.27 -8.69
C ARG A 268 -1.44 -7.14 -9.25
N THR A 269 -1.41 -8.44 -8.93
CA THR A 269 -2.45 -9.41 -9.26
C THR A 269 -2.98 -10.05 -7.98
N PRO A 270 -4.31 -10.26 -7.83
CA PRO A 270 -4.87 -10.86 -6.62
C PRO A 270 -4.48 -12.33 -6.48
N ASN A 271 -4.27 -12.79 -5.24
CA ASN A 271 -3.97 -14.18 -4.92
C ASN A 271 -5.28 -14.99 -4.81
N THR A 272 -5.98 -15.13 -5.92
CA THR A 272 -7.29 -15.82 -6.04
C THR A 272 -7.26 -17.06 -6.93
N GLY A 273 -6.21 -17.23 -7.73
CA GLY A 273 -6.15 -18.25 -8.79
C GLY A 273 -6.20 -19.69 -8.28
N ASP A 274 -5.72 -19.96 -7.06
CA ASP A 274 -5.69 -21.30 -6.45
C ASP A 274 -6.46 -21.34 -5.11
N LEU A 275 -7.50 -20.51 -4.97
CA LEU A 275 -8.27 -20.38 -3.73
C LEU A 275 -9.50 -21.30 -3.66
N GLY A 276 -9.80 -22.05 -4.72
CA GLY A 276 -10.97 -22.94 -4.76
C GLY A 276 -12.31 -22.21 -4.93
N LEU A 277 -12.33 -21.01 -5.51
CA LEU A 277 -13.51 -20.13 -5.63
C LEU A 277 -14.69 -20.80 -6.33
N ALA A 278 -14.42 -21.66 -7.31
CA ALA A 278 -15.46 -22.39 -8.05
C ALA A 278 -16.29 -23.33 -7.16
N THR A 279 -15.74 -23.82 -6.04
CA THR A 279 -16.44 -24.72 -5.13
C THR A 279 -17.57 -24.04 -4.36
N VAL A 280 -17.55 -22.72 -4.31
CA VAL A 280 -18.49 -21.88 -3.54
C VAL A 280 -19.24 -20.86 -4.40
N GLY A 281 -18.95 -20.78 -5.70
CA GLY A 281 -19.59 -19.86 -6.62
C GLY A 281 -19.19 -18.39 -6.45
N ALA A 282 -18.06 -18.13 -5.79
CA ALA A 282 -17.58 -16.76 -5.56
C ALA A 282 -17.26 -16.03 -6.87
N ARG A 283 -17.72 -14.78 -7.00
CA ARG A 283 -17.48 -13.93 -8.18
C ARG A 283 -16.19 -13.14 -8.06
N THR A 284 -15.56 -12.95 -9.22
CA THR A 284 -14.38 -12.10 -9.37
C THR A 284 -14.58 -11.07 -10.47
N SER A 285 -13.89 -9.93 -10.35
CA SER A 285 -13.76 -8.98 -11.43
C SER A 285 -12.97 -9.59 -12.61
N GLU A 286 -12.93 -8.88 -13.74
CA GLU A 286 -12.11 -9.26 -14.90
C GLU A 286 -10.60 -9.37 -14.54
N GLN A 287 -10.14 -8.58 -13.57
CA GLN A 287 -8.76 -8.62 -13.08
C GLN A 287 -8.53 -9.71 -12.01
N GLY A 288 -9.56 -10.48 -11.64
CA GLY A 288 -9.49 -11.58 -10.70
C GLY A 288 -9.68 -11.20 -9.23
N TYR A 289 -9.97 -9.93 -8.89
CA TYR A 289 -10.28 -9.52 -7.52
C TYR A 289 -11.64 -10.05 -7.07
N LEU A 290 -11.75 -10.47 -5.80
CA LEU A 290 -13.03 -10.90 -5.23
C LEU A 290 -14.02 -9.73 -5.17
N GLU A 291 -15.19 -9.90 -5.77
CA GLU A 291 -16.26 -8.92 -5.68
C GLU A 291 -16.93 -8.99 -4.30
N VAL A 292 -17.02 -7.85 -3.63
CA VAL A 292 -17.63 -7.73 -2.30
C VAL A 292 -18.63 -6.57 -2.25
N ASN A 293 -19.59 -6.66 -1.30
CA ASN A 293 -20.43 -5.53 -0.94
C ASN A 293 -19.77 -4.64 0.14
N GLU A 294 -20.48 -3.63 0.62
CA GLU A 294 -20.00 -2.71 1.66
C GLU A 294 -19.64 -3.40 2.99
N ALA A 295 -20.26 -4.55 3.28
CA ALA A 295 -19.96 -5.38 4.43
C ALA A 295 -18.80 -6.39 4.22
N MET A 296 -18.06 -6.26 3.11
CA MET A 296 -16.99 -7.19 2.68
C MET A 296 -17.47 -8.62 2.42
N GLU A 297 -18.76 -8.86 2.24
CA GLU A 297 -19.33 -10.15 1.89
C GLU A 297 -19.07 -10.45 0.42
N VAL A 298 -18.52 -11.65 0.15
CA VAL A 298 -18.19 -12.10 -1.21
C VAL A 298 -19.46 -12.37 -2.01
N GLN A 299 -19.52 -11.82 -3.22
CA GLN A 299 -20.66 -11.93 -4.10
C GLN A 299 -20.71 -13.30 -4.85
N GLY A 300 -21.93 -13.77 -5.17
CA GLY A 300 -22.16 -15.02 -5.88
C GLY A 300 -22.21 -16.25 -4.98
N VAL A 301 -21.82 -16.13 -3.73
CA VAL A 301 -21.79 -17.25 -2.76
C VAL A 301 -23.18 -17.56 -2.26
N ALA A 302 -23.57 -18.83 -2.32
CA ALA A 302 -24.84 -19.30 -1.78
C ALA A 302 -24.75 -19.56 -0.27
N GLY A 303 -25.88 -19.45 0.43
CA GLY A 303 -26.03 -19.72 1.85
C GLY A 303 -27.23 -18.97 2.43
N GLU A 304 -27.81 -19.45 3.53
CA GLU A 304 -28.91 -18.76 4.22
C GLU A 304 -28.42 -17.47 4.91
N GLN A 305 -27.17 -17.47 5.34
CA GLN A 305 -26.49 -16.32 5.97
C GLN A 305 -25.13 -16.08 5.31
N PRO A 306 -24.68 -14.83 5.25
CA PRO A 306 -23.32 -14.51 4.78
C PRO A 306 -22.28 -15.24 5.65
N TRP A 307 -21.39 -15.97 5.02
CA TRP A 307 -20.34 -16.75 5.69
C TRP A 307 -18.94 -16.56 5.08
N LEU A 308 -18.84 -16.01 3.85
CA LEU A 308 -17.58 -15.77 3.17
C LEU A 308 -17.35 -14.27 2.99
N TYR A 309 -16.21 -13.81 3.46
CA TYR A 309 -15.81 -12.40 3.43
C TYR A 309 -14.42 -12.26 2.78
N ALA A 310 -14.14 -11.10 2.16
CA ALA A 310 -12.82 -10.81 1.60
C ALA A 310 -12.36 -9.39 1.94
N VAL A 311 -11.17 -9.28 2.55
CA VAL A 311 -10.62 -8.03 3.08
C VAL A 311 -9.19 -7.78 2.60
N GLY A 312 -8.83 -6.53 2.44
CA GLY A 312 -7.52 -6.09 1.96
C GLY A 312 -7.39 -6.21 0.45
N ASP A 313 -6.15 -6.29 -0.03
CA ASP A 313 -5.83 -6.21 -1.45
C ASP A 313 -6.60 -7.20 -2.32
N VAL A 314 -7.00 -8.36 -1.79
CA VAL A 314 -7.68 -9.41 -2.53
C VAL A 314 -9.03 -8.98 -3.11
N ASN A 315 -9.67 -7.92 -2.56
CA ASN A 315 -10.93 -7.37 -3.08
C ASN A 315 -10.74 -6.17 -4.04
N GLY A 316 -9.50 -5.68 -4.21
CA GLY A 316 -9.18 -4.63 -5.18
C GLY A 316 -9.67 -3.22 -4.84
N ILE A 317 -10.36 -3.01 -3.71
CA ILE A 317 -10.94 -1.70 -3.35
C ILE A 317 -9.83 -0.69 -3.05
N SER A 318 -8.84 -1.10 -2.24
CA SER A 318 -7.70 -0.25 -1.89
C SER A 318 -6.47 -1.11 -1.60
N LEU A 319 -5.45 -0.97 -2.44
CA LEU A 319 -4.19 -1.74 -2.32
C LEU A 319 -3.23 -1.07 -1.31
N LEU A 320 -3.74 -0.73 -0.13
CA LEU A 320 -3.02 -0.03 0.93
C LEU A 320 -3.18 -0.80 2.25
N THR A 321 -2.08 -1.12 2.88
CA THR A 321 -2.04 -1.93 4.11
C THR A 321 -2.96 -1.38 5.21
N HIS A 322 -2.94 -0.07 5.46
CA HIS A 322 -3.77 0.55 6.52
C HIS A 322 -5.27 0.48 6.19
N MET A 323 -5.65 0.58 4.92
CA MET A 323 -7.04 0.39 4.49
C MET A 323 -7.47 -1.07 4.62
N GLY A 324 -6.62 -2.01 4.21
CA GLY A 324 -6.87 -3.43 4.42
C GLY A 324 -6.99 -3.79 5.91
N LYS A 325 -6.12 -3.25 6.78
CA LYS A 325 -6.22 -3.43 8.25
C LYS A 325 -7.54 -2.84 8.80
N TYR A 326 -7.99 -1.72 8.27
CA TYR A 326 -9.28 -1.13 8.63
C TYR A 326 -10.42 -2.07 8.22
N GLN A 327 -10.43 -2.55 6.96
CA GLN A 327 -11.41 -3.54 6.49
C GLN A 327 -11.38 -4.80 7.36
N GLY A 328 -10.19 -5.32 7.70
CA GLY A 328 -10.01 -6.49 8.56
C GLY A 328 -10.64 -6.31 9.94
N ARG A 329 -10.42 -5.15 10.58
CA ARG A 329 -11.03 -4.84 11.89
C ARG A 329 -12.56 -4.75 11.80
N ALA A 330 -13.08 -3.99 10.85
CA ALA A 330 -14.53 -3.81 10.69
C ALA A 330 -15.23 -5.12 10.35
N CYS A 331 -14.66 -5.91 9.42
CA CYS A 331 -15.18 -7.23 9.07
C CYS A 331 -15.11 -8.21 10.25
N GLY A 332 -14.01 -8.22 11.01
CA GLY A 332 -13.87 -9.06 12.20
C GLY A 332 -14.92 -8.73 13.25
N ASP A 333 -15.20 -7.45 13.51
CA ASP A 333 -16.26 -7.00 14.44
C ASP A 333 -17.65 -7.41 13.93
N LEU A 334 -17.93 -7.24 12.64
CA LEU A 334 -19.22 -7.65 12.02
C LEU A 334 -19.45 -9.15 12.13
N VAL A 335 -18.44 -9.95 11.75
CA VAL A 335 -18.50 -11.43 11.82
C VAL A 335 -18.74 -11.88 13.25
N ALA A 336 -18.02 -11.30 14.21
CA ALA A 336 -18.19 -11.61 15.62
C ALA A 336 -19.58 -11.23 16.16
N ALA A 337 -20.11 -10.06 15.78
CA ALA A 337 -21.45 -9.62 16.17
C ALA A 337 -22.54 -10.58 15.64
N ARG A 338 -22.43 -11.01 14.38
CA ARG A 338 -23.35 -11.98 13.78
C ARG A 338 -23.27 -13.35 14.45
N ALA A 339 -22.06 -13.87 14.65
CA ALA A 339 -21.85 -15.16 15.29
C ALA A 339 -22.43 -15.22 16.71
N LEU A 340 -22.40 -14.11 17.42
CA LEU A 340 -22.93 -13.98 18.79
C LEU A 340 -24.41 -13.56 18.84
N GLY A 341 -25.10 -13.44 17.69
CA GLY A 341 -26.48 -12.99 17.62
C GLY A 341 -26.71 -11.55 18.13
N ARG A 342 -25.70 -10.71 18.10
CA ARG A 342 -25.77 -9.30 18.48
C ARG A 342 -26.29 -8.47 17.31
N ALA A 343 -26.94 -7.33 17.61
CA ALA A 343 -27.37 -6.39 16.59
C ALA A 343 -26.15 -5.99 15.71
N ASP A 344 -26.35 -5.93 14.41
CA ASP A 344 -25.32 -5.53 13.44
C ASP A 344 -24.99 -4.04 13.60
N THR A 345 -24.13 -3.73 14.57
CA THR A 345 -23.66 -2.35 14.83
C THR A 345 -22.48 -1.97 13.92
N ALA A 346 -21.92 -2.94 13.17
CA ALA A 346 -20.83 -2.71 12.25
C ALA A 346 -21.31 -2.23 10.85
N SER A 347 -22.61 -1.97 10.70
CA SER A 347 -23.22 -1.47 9.46
C SER A 347 -22.75 -0.07 9.03
N SER A 348 -21.86 0.57 9.79
CA SER A 348 -21.25 1.86 9.45
C SER A 348 -19.85 1.72 8.84
N MET A 349 -19.61 0.73 7.96
CA MET A 349 -18.49 0.86 7.06
C MET A 349 -18.78 2.02 6.13
N THR A 350 -18.18 3.17 6.48
CA THR A 350 -18.35 4.40 5.73
C THR A 350 -17.80 4.21 4.29
N PRO A 351 -18.23 5.04 3.32
CA PRO A 351 -17.68 5.05 1.96
C PRO A 351 -16.13 5.10 1.88
N PHE A 352 -15.46 5.55 2.95
CA PHE A 352 -14.01 5.54 3.08
C PHE A 352 -13.42 4.13 3.12
N ALA A 353 -14.11 3.15 3.66
CA ALA A 353 -13.70 1.76 3.62
C ALA A 353 -13.74 1.19 2.19
N THR A 354 -14.50 1.79 1.30
CA THR A 354 -14.65 1.40 -0.09
C THR A 354 -13.70 2.15 -1.06
N GLY A 355 -12.59 2.70 -0.55
CA GLY A 355 -11.54 3.29 -1.38
C GLY A 355 -11.70 4.78 -1.70
N LEU A 356 -12.84 5.39 -1.41
CA LEU A 356 -13.04 6.83 -1.55
C LEU A 356 -12.26 7.58 -0.46
N GLY A 357 -11.24 8.31 -0.87
CA GLY A 357 -10.47 9.15 0.04
C GLY A 357 -9.48 8.40 0.92
N SER A 358 -9.00 7.25 0.48
CA SER A 358 -7.93 6.53 1.20
C SER A 358 -6.66 7.39 1.30
N PRO A 359 -6.14 7.67 2.51
CA PRO A 359 -4.88 8.40 2.62
C PRO A 359 -3.74 7.56 2.08
N GLN A 360 -2.80 8.20 1.37
CA GLN A 360 -1.59 7.55 0.86
C GLN A 360 -0.38 8.46 0.99
N VAL A 361 0.78 7.86 1.16
CA VAL A 361 2.06 8.56 1.16
C VAL A 361 3.01 7.87 0.19
N VAL A 362 3.66 8.66 -0.66
CA VAL A 362 4.80 8.26 -1.47
C VAL A 362 6.04 8.78 -0.75
N PHE A 363 6.88 7.87 -0.29
CA PHE A 363 8.07 8.20 0.50
C PHE A 363 9.28 8.48 -0.38
N THR A 364 9.07 9.29 -1.44
CA THR A 364 10.15 9.87 -2.23
C THR A 364 10.71 11.10 -1.53
N ASP A 365 11.58 11.84 -2.17
CA ASP A 365 12.08 13.14 -1.69
C ASP A 365 12.04 14.13 -2.86
N PRO A 366 11.02 15.01 -2.90
CA PRO A 366 10.01 15.27 -1.86
C PRO A 366 9.05 14.10 -1.63
N GLU A 367 8.51 14.00 -0.40
CA GLU A 367 7.37 13.15 -0.11
C GLU A 367 6.11 13.70 -0.75
N VAL A 368 5.17 12.80 -1.06
CA VAL A 368 3.80 13.18 -1.45
C VAL A 368 2.82 12.51 -0.50
N ALA A 369 2.01 13.30 0.17
CA ALA A 369 0.97 12.82 1.08
C ALA A 369 -0.39 13.30 0.57
N ALA A 370 -1.30 12.39 0.27
CA ALA A 370 -2.58 12.71 -0.33
C ALA A 370 -3.73 11.91 0.29
N THR A 371 -4.91 12.50 0.35
CA THR A 371 -6.15 11.85 0.76
C THR A 371 -7.33 12.50 0.06
N GLY A 372 -8.43 11.75 -0.10
CA GLY A 372 -9.60 12.25 -0.81
C GLY A 372 -9.44 12.20 -2.33
N LEU A 373 -10.15 13.09 -2.99
CA LEU A 373 -10.21 13.18 -4.44
C LEU A 373 -9.13 14.10 -4.99
N THR A 374 -8.61 13.80 -6.16
CA THR A 374 -7.92 14.79 -6.98
C THR A 374 -8.93 15.78 -7.58
N GLU A 375 -8.45 16.93 -8.06
CA GLU A 375 -9.30 17.89 -8.76
C GLU A 375 -10.07 17.23 -9.91
N GLU A 376 -9.39 16.46 -10.75
CA GLU A 376 -9.98 15.75 -11.88
C GLU A 376 -11.09 14.79 -11.42
N GLN A 377 -10.82 13.99 -10.37
CA GLN A 377 -11.79 13.05 -9.80
C GLN A 377 -13.02 13.77 -9.21
N ALA A 378 -12.81 14.88 -8.53
CA ALA A 378 -13.90 15.66 -7.95
C ALA A 378 -14.81 16.25 -9.05
N ARG A 379 -14.19 16.86 -10.06
CA ARG A 379 -14.94 17.43 -11.21
C ARG A 379 -15.65 16.34 -12.03
N SER A 380 -15.01 15.19 -12.25
CA SER A 380 -15.65 14.07 -12.99
C SER A 380 -16.88 13.49 -12.26
N ARG A 381 -16.95 13.67 -10.95
CA ARG A 381 -18.13 13.31 -10.12
C ARG A 381 -19.20 14.40 -10.11
N GLY A 382 -18.99 15.49 -10.82
CA GLY A 382 -19.95 16.59 -10.90
C GLY A 382 -19.95 17.51 -9.69
N LEU A 383 -18.93 17.43 -8.81
CA LEU A 383 -18.82 18.34 -7.66
C LEU A 383 -18.45 19.75 -8.14
N ARG A 384 -19.07 20.75 -7.54
CA ARG A 384 -18.69 22.14 -7.71
C ARG A 384 -17.55 22.44 -6.75
N VAL A 385 -16.32 22.40 -7.26
CA VAL A 385 -15.13 22.49 -6.41
C VAL A 385 -14.32 23.76 -6.63
N ARG A 386 -13.78 24.27 -5.53
CA ARG A 386 -12.71 25.27 -5.50
C ARG A 386 -11.40 24.60 -5.08
N VAL A 387 -10.37 24.81 -5.90
CA VAL A 387 -9.01 24.35 -5.61
C VAL A 387 -8.25 25.49 -4.95
N VAL A 388 -7.58 25.19 -3.86
CA VAL A 388 -6.76 26.14 -3.10
C VAL A 388 -5.36 25.59 -3.04
N ASP A 389 -4.40 26.33 -3.55
CA ASP A 389 -2.97 26.01 -3.57
C ASP A 389 -2.18 27.02 -2.76
N VAL A 390 -1.28 26.55 -1.92
CA VAL A 390 -0.31 27.42 -1.23
C VAL A 390 1.09 26.77 -1.27
N PRO A 391 2.16 27.58 -1.36
CA PRO A 391 3.51 27.06 -1.23
C PRO A 391 3.77 26.64 0.21
N MET A 392 4.47 25.52 0.41
CA MET A 392 4.75 24.98 1.75
C MET A 392 5.65 25.90 2.58
N ASP A 393 6.53 26.69 1.94
CA ASP A 393 7.41 27.65 2.61
C ASP A 393 6.67 28.87 3.17
N SER A 394 5.37 29.01 2.90
CA SER A 394 4.51 30.00 3.58
C SER A 394 4.29 29.70 5.07
N ALA A 395 4.55 28.48 5.52
CA ALA A 395 4.54 28.10 6.92
C ALA A 395 5.94 28.21 7.54
N ALA A 396 6.08 28.91 8.67
CA ALA A 396 7.37 29.09 9.33
C ALA A 396 8.04 27.76 9.69
N GLY A 397 7.25 26.74 10.05
CA GLY A 397 7.74 25.40 10.36
C GLY A 397 8.46 24.73 9.19
N SER A 398 8.06 24.99 7.95
CA SER A 398 8.72 24.45 6.76
C SER A 398 10.14 25.04 6.59
N GLY A 399 10.30 26.35 6.78
CA GLY A 399 11.61 27.01 6.72
C GLY A 399 12.59 26.54 7.81
N LEU A 400 12.08 26.00 8.92
CA LEU A 400 12.90 25.38 9.96
C LEU A 400 13.34 23.95 9.63
N GLN A 401 12.68 23.29 8.69
CA GLN A 401 13.06 21.94 8.26
C GLN A 401 14.23 21.93 7.28
N ALA A 402 14.35 22.96 6.45
CA ALA A 402 15.41 23.05 5.45
C ALA A 402 15.57 24.48 4.93
N GLU A 403 16.81 24.89 4.68
CA GLU A 403 17.08 26.11 3.92
C GLU A 403 16.57 25.97 2.48
N GLY A 404 15.77 26.95 2.04
CA GLY A 404 15.15 26.94 0.71
C GLY A 404 14.13 25.83 0.53
N TYR A 405 13.38 25.50 1.58
CA TYR A 405 12.32 24.50 1.53
C TYR A 405 11.39 24.73 0.34
N GLN A 406 11.15 23.67 -0.42
CA GLN A 406 10.25 23.70 -1.57
C GLN A 406 9.13 22.68 -1.38
N GLY A 407 7.94 23.06 -1.80
CA GLY A 407 6.77 22.19 -1.73
C GLY A 407 5.48 22.95 -1.99
N ARG A 408 4.40 22.20 -2.07
CA ARG A 408 3.05 22.74 -2.30
C ARG A 408 2.04 21.97 -1.49
N ALA A 409 1.09 22.69 -0.90
CA ALA A 409 -0.12 22.13 -0.32
C ALA A 409 -1.33 22.52 -1.19
N ARG A 410 -2.20 21.56 -1.44
CA ARG A 410 -3.48 21.73 -2.14
C ARG A 410 -4.60 21.18 -1.30
N ILE A 411 -5.71 21.90 -1.18
CA ILE A 411 -7.00 21.36 -0.77
C ILE A 411 -8.03 21.53 -1.89
N ILE A 412 -8.97 20.60 -1.95
CA ILE A 412 -10.11 20.63 -2.86
C ILE A 412 -11.35 20.75 -1.99
N VAL A 413 -12.05 21.85 -2.14
CA VAL A 413 -13.24 22.19 -1.36
C VAL A 413 -14.48 21.96 -2.22
N ASP A 414 -15.43 21.19 -1.71
CA ASP A 414 -16.80 21.17 -2.22
C ASP A 414 -17.50 22.46 -1.76
N GLU A 415 -17.82 23.35 -2.71
CA GLU A 415 -18.42 24.64 -2.42
C GLU A 415 -19.89 24.57 -2.02
N ASP A 416 -20.58 23.46 -2.28
CA ASP A 416 -21.95 23.26 -1.87
C ASP A 416 -22.04 22.74 -0.43
N ALA A 417 -21.12 21.86 -0.03
CA ALA A 417 -21.01 21.33 1.32
C ALA A 417 -20.12 22.16 2.25
N GLU A 418 -19.31 23.07 1.71
CA GLU A 418 -18.28 23.86 2.41
C GLU A 418 -17.32 22.98 3.23
N THR A 419 -16.95 21.81 2.67
CA THR A 419 -16.04 20.83 3.27
C THR A 419 -14.89 20.47 2.33
N ILE A 420 -13.80 19.97 2.90
CA ILE A 420 -12.68 19.44 2.12
C ILE A 420 -13.06 18.05 1.60
N VAL A 421 -12.86 17.81 0.30
CA VAL A 421 -13.05 16.52 -0.36
C VAL A 421 -11.76 15.90 -0.87
N GLY A 422 -10.67 16.66 -0.88
CA GLY A 422 -9.34 16.20 -1.24
C GLY A 422 -8.23 17.08 -0.68
N ALA A 423 -7.08 16.49 -0.41
CA ALA A 423 -5.88 17.22 0.01
C ALA A 423 -4.62 16.51 -0.50
N THR A 424 -3.63 17.31 -0.93
CA THR A 424 -2.31 16.82 -1.37
C THR A 424 -1.23 17.75 -0.87
N PHE A 425 -0.23 17.17 -0.20
CA PHE A 425 0.95 17.85 0.32
C PHE A 425 2.19 17.29 -0.37
N VAL A 426 3.06 18.16 -0.84
CA VAL A 426 4.35 17.80 -1.45
C VAL A 426 5.46 18.56 -0.74
N GLY A 427 6.48 17.85 -0.27
CA GLY A 427 7.61 18.45 0.40
C GLY A 427 8.34 17.46 1.30
N GLN A 428 9.36 17.95 2.03
CA GLN A 428 10.05 17.16 3.03
C GLN A 428 9.16 16.99 4.27
N ASP A 429 9.07 15.78 4.84
CA ASP A 429 8.38 15.46 6.09
C ASP A 429 6.86 15.81 6.08
N VAL A 430 6.20 15.78 4.91
CA VAL A 430 4.76 16.09 4.78
C VAL A 430 3.84 14.91 5.12
N ALA A 431 4.40 13.71 5.31
CA ALA A 431 3.62 12.49 5.56
C ALA A 431 2.65 12.64 6.74
N GLU A 432 3.07 13.32 7.82
CA GLU A 432 2.25 13.47 9.02
C GLU A 432 1.10 14.49 8.85
N LEU A 433 1.14 15.35 7.84
CA LEU A 433 0.09 16.36 7.58
C LEU A 433 -1.21 15.73 7.04
N VAL A 434 -1.11 14.57 6.36
CA VAL A 434 -2.26 13.92 5.70
C VAL A 434 -3.31 13.43 6.69
N HIS A 435 -2.94 13.11 7.93
CA HIS A 435 -3.90 12.58 8.90
C HIS A 435 -4.93 13.65 9.31
N ALA A 436 -4.52 14.92 9.48
CA ALA A 436 -5.46 16.01 9.75
C ALA A 436 -6.48 16.18 8.60
N ALA A 437 -6.01 16.09 7.34
CA ALA A 437 -6.90 16.08 6.17
C ALA A 437 -7.85 14.90 6.19
N THR A 438 -7.36 13.70 6.50
CA THR A 438 -8.19 12.49 6.59
C THR A 438 -9.29 12.66 7.64
N VAL A 439 -8.98 13.20 8.82
CA VAL A 439 -9.97 13.47 9.88
C VAL A 439 -11.01 14.50 9.42
N ALA A 440 -10.58 15.57 8.76
CA ALA A 440 -11.48 16.60 8.25
C ALA A 440 -12.46 16.04 7.20
N ILE A 441 -11.95 15.25 6.25
CA ILE A 441 -12.75 14.62 5.19
C ILE A 441 -13.71 13.58 5.77
N VAL A 442 -13.21 12.66 6.60
CA VAL A 442 -14.05 11.61 7.21
C VAL A 442 -15.12 12.20 8.12
N GLY A 443 -14.78 13.24 8.87
CA GLY A 443 -15.71 13.93 9.76
C GLY A 443 -16.67 14.88 9.05
N GLY A 444 -16.50 15.14 7.73
CA GLY A 444 -17.26 16.17 7.02
C GLY A 444 -17.14 17.53 7.71
N VAL A 445 -15.92 17.87 8.17
CA VAL A 445 -15.70 19.05 9.00
C VAL A 445 -15.87 20.32 8.18
N PRO A 446 -16.82 21.22 8.53
CA PRO A 446 -16.98 22.49 7.81
C PRO A 446 -15.73 23.36 7.89
N LEU A 447 -15.42 24.11 6.84
CA LEU A 447 -14.27 25.00 6.80
C LEU A 447 -14.29 26.03 7.93
N THR A 448 -15.47 26.53 8.27
CA THR A 448 -15.66 27.43 9.42
C THR A 448 -15.26 26.81 10.76
N THR A 449 -15.40 25.48 10.90
CA THR A 449 -14.90 24.76 12.08
C THR A 449 -13.38 24.58 12.01
N LEU A 450 -12.84 24.25 10.84
CA LEU A 450 -11.40 24.12 10.64
C LEU A 450 -10.66 25.43 10.92
N TRP A 451 -11.27 26.59 10.65
CA TRP A 451 -10.72 27.90 10.99
C TRP A 451 -10.39 28.05 12.49
N HIS A 452 -11.15 27.39 13.36
CA HIS A 452 -10.92 27.39 14.80
C HIS A 452 -9.96 26.29 15.28
N ALA A 453 -9.53 25.39 14.39
CA ALA A 453 -8.52 24.38 14.69
C ALA A 453 -7.11 24.97 14.56
N VAL A 454 -6.68 25.71 15.58
CA VAL A 454 -5.44 26.51 15.55
C VAL A 454 -4.20 25.62 15.52
N PRO A 455 -3.36 25.69 14.46
CA PRO A 455 -2.10 24.97 14.44
C PRO A 455 -1.07 25.58 15.39
N SER A 456 -0.20 24.75 15.94
CA SER A 456 0.89 25.22 16.79
C SER A 456 1.94 25.98 15.97
N PHE A 457 2.51 27.07 16.55
CA PHE A 457 3.60 27.84 15.94
C PHE A 457 4.92 27.60 16.68
N PRO A 458 6.05 27.48 15.98
CA PRO A 458 6.21 27.29 14.54
C PRO A 458 6.24 25.79 14.17
N THR A 459 5.26 25.33 13.42
CA THR A 459 5.21 23.96 12.91
C THR A 459 4.79 23.93 11.44
N MET A 460 5.01 22.80 10.76
CA MET A 460 4.51 22.61 9.40
C MET A 460 2.97 22.60 9.32
N SER A 461 2.28 22.29 10.43
CA SER A 461 0.82 22.31 10.49
C SER A 461 0.23 23.73 10.30
N GLU A 462 1.06 24.81 10.43
CA GLU A 462 0.66 26.17 10.08
C GLU A 462 0.16 26.30 8.64
N ILE A 463 0.53 25.37 7.75
CA ILE A 463 0.05 25.32 6.37
C ILE A 463 -1.48 25.26 6.28
N TRP A 464 -2.15 24.67 7.28
CA TRP A 464 -3.60 24.64 7.36
C TRP A 464 -4.21 26.03 7.47
N LEU A 465 -3.60 26.91 8.27
CA LEU A 465 -4.02 28.31 8.37
C LEU A 465 -3.83 28.99 7.01
N ARG A 466 -2.69 28.82 6.34
CA ARG A 466 -2.43 29.43 5.03
C ARG A 466 -3.43 28.99 3.95
N LEU A 467 -3.81 27.69 3.95
CA LEU A 467 -4.85 27.17 3.04
C LEU A 467 -6.22 27.82 3.31
N LEU A 468 -6.59 28.03 4.58
CA LEU A 468 -7.87 28.64 4.93
C LEU A 468 -7.87 30.15 4.64
N GLU A 469 -6.76 30.86 4.88
CA GLU A 469 -6.58 32.28 4.49
C GLU A 469 -6.68 32.46 2.97
N GLU A 470 -6.04 31.58 2.18
CA GLU A 470 -6.11 31.62 0.70
C GLU A 470 -7.52 31.26 0.21
N TYR A 471 -8.26 30.42 0.92
CA TYR A 471 -9.66 30.19 0.66
C TYR A 471 -10.53 31.43 0.91
N GLY A 472 -10.13 32.34 1.83
CA GLY A 472 -10.82 33.60 2.14
C GLY A 472 -11.50 33.66 3.50
N LEU A 473 -11.03 32.82 4.45
CA LEU A 473 -11.45 32.85 5.86
C LEU A 473 -10.55 33.73 6.71
#